data_340bb0ac8705ccfb3d79971d2604cc21
#
_entry.id   340bb0ac8705ccfb3d79971d2604cc21
#
_cell.length_a   1.000
_cell.length_b   1.000
_cell.length_c   1.000
_cell.angle_alpha   90.00
_cell.angle_beta   90.00
_cell.angle_gamma   90.00
#
_symmetry.space_group_name_H-M   'P 1'
#
loop_
_entity.id
_entity.type
_entity.pdbx_description
1 polymer ?
#
loop_
_entity_poly.entity_id
_entity_poly.type
_entity_poly.pdbx_seq_one_letter_code
_entity_poly.pdbx_strand_id
1 'polypeptide(L)'
;MKALSLRLGQFAVCALLVTAMFRYALNLCIGKDSMLAAVSCSVVYFCLMYYIGYHFGGKDGVENGYHDIGFRFHLATYVICIGVGIGAHYIGWYTEPLKAMAITAISWGIGLLIHFIFFLIAQKSTIKGYAREEIFQ
;
A
#
# COMPACT_ATOMS: atom_id res chain seq x y z
N MET A 1 -3.25 20.77 -3.48
CA MET A 1 -3.30 19.28 -3.54
C MET A 1 -4.07 18.76 -2.33
N LYS A 2 -5.12 17.98 -2.52
CA LYS A 2 -5.83 17.35 -1.39
C LYS A 2 -5.04 16.12 -0.97
N ALA A 3 -4.48 16.13 0.24
CA ALA A 3 -3.73 14.99 0.80
C ALA A 3 -4.58 13.70 0.85
N LEU A 4 -5.88 13.84 1.07
CA LEU A 4 -6.87 12.77 1.06
C LEU A 4 -7.83 12.99 -0.11
N SER A 5 -7.74 12.12 -1.13
CA SER A 5 -8.70 12.08 -2.22
C SER A 5 -9.80 11.05 -1.93
N LEU A 6 -10.97 11.24 -2.53
CA LEU A 6 -12.07 10.26 -2.44
C LEU A 6 -11.60 8.88 -2.97
N ARG A 7 -10.78 8.87 -4.02
CA ARG A 7 -10.25 7.63 -4.63
C ARG A 7 -9.31 6.88 -3.70
N LEU A 8 -8.45 7.62 -2.98
CA LEU A 8 -7.59 7.04 -1.95
C LEU A 8 -8.41 6.42 -0.81
N GLY A 9 -9.51 7.08 -0.40
CA GLY A 9 -10.45 6.54 0.59
C GLY A 9 -11.13 5.24 0.11
N GLN A 10 -11.63 5.21 -1.12
CA GLN A 10 -12.22 4.02 -1.73
C GLN A 10 -11.20 2.88 -1.84
N PHE A 11 -9.98 3.19 -2.29
CA PHE A 11 -8.87 2.24 -2.30
C PHE A 11 -8.59 1.68 -0.90
N ALA A 12 -8.50 2.54 0.12
CA ALA A 12 -8.20 2.13 1.49
C ALA A 12 -9.25 1.15 2.03
N VAL A 13 -10.54 1.38 1.78
CA VAL A 13 -11.62 0.46 2.19
C VAL A 13 -11.50 -0.88 1.47
N CYS A 14 -11.30 -0.89 0.14
CA CYS A 14 -11.11 -2.13 -0.62
C CYS A 14 -9.85 -2.89 -0.15
N ALA A 15 -8.73 -2.19 0.04
CA ALA A 15 -7.49 -2.78 0.50
C ALA A 15 -7.62 -3.38 1.90
N LEU A 16 -8.34 -2.70 2.82
CA LEU A 16 -8.63 -3.20 4.16
C LEU A 16 -9.39 -4.54 4.11
N LEU A 17 -10.47 -4.59 3.33
CA LEU A 17 -11.29 -5.80 3.21
C LEU A 17 -10.49 -6.96 2.60
N VAL A 18 -9.79 -6.70 1.48
CA VAL A 18 -8.97 -7.73 0.81
C VAL A 18 -7.84 -8.21 1.71
N THR A 19 -7.19 -7.32 2.47
CA THR A 19 -6.12 -7.69 3.40
C THR A 19 -6.66 -8.50 4.57
N ALA A 20 -7.81 -8.14 5.13
CA ALA A 20 -8.44 -8.92 6.21
C ALA A 20 -8.82 -10.33 5.73
N MET A 21 -9.43 -10.45 4.55
CA MET A 21 -9.76 -11.74 3.94
C MET A 21 -8.51 -12.58 3.65
N PHE A 22 -7.47 -11.97 3.11
CA PHE A 22 -6.19 -12.64 2.85
C PHE A 22 -5.57 -13.17 4.14
N ARG A 23 -5.51 -12.35 5.18
CA ARG A 23 -4.97 -12.77 6.49
C ARG A 23 -5.74 -13.94 7.08
N TYR A 24 -7.05 -13.92 7.01
CA TYR A 24 -7.88 -15.03 7.45
C TYR A 24 -7.60 -16.32 6.66
N ALA A 25 -7.59 -16.21 5.32
CA ALA A 25 -7.31 -17.36 4.45
C ALA A 25 -5.90 -17.92 4.66
N LEU A 26 -4.90 -17.04 4.83
CA LEU A 26 -3.51 -17.44 5.09
C LEU A 26 -3.40 -18.22 6.42
N ASN A 27 -4.07 -17.75 7.47
CA ASN A 27 -4.09 -18.45 8.76
C ASN A 27 -4.69 -19.87 8.63
N LEU A 28 -5.76 -20.05 7.85
CA LEU A 28 -6.34 -21.36 7.56
C LEU A 28 -5.36 -22.28 6.80
N CYS A 29 -4.61 -21.72 5.82
CA CYS A 29 -3.63 -22.48 5.06
C CYS A 29 -2.45 -22.94 5.94
N ILE A 30 -1.96 -22.06 6.81
CA ILE A 30 -0.88 -22.36 7.76
C ILE A 30 -1.34 -23.42 8.78
N GLY A 31 -2.55 -23.29 9.31
CA GLY A 31 -3.11 -24.26 10.25
C GLY A 31 -3.33 -25.66 9.67
N LYS A 32 -3.34 -25.78 8.33
CA LYS A 32 -3.42 -27.05 7.58
C LYS A 32 -2.08 -27.54 7.03
N ASP A 33 -0.96 -26.90 7.39
CA ASP A 33 0.39 -27.16 6.83
C ASP A 33 0.45 -27.18 5.31
N SER A 34 -0.44 -26.44 4.64
CA SER A 34 -0.52 -26.41 3.18
C SER A 34 0.27 -25.24 2.59
N MET A 35 1.57 -25.43 2.38
CA MET A 35 2.46 -24.44 1.78
C MET A 35 1.98 -24.00 0.39
N LEU A 36 1.52 -24.95 -0.44
CA LEU A 36 1.03 -24.64 -1.78
C LEU A 36 -0.19 -23.73 -1.74
N ALA A 37 -1.14 -23.99 -0.83
CA ALA A 37 -2.31 -23.15 -0.67
C ALA A 37 -1.94 -21.74 -0.16
N ALA A 38 -0.98 -21.64 0.76
CA ALA A 38 -0.49 -20.35 1.25
C ALA A 38 0.17 -19.52 0.15
N VAL A 39 1.01 -20.13 -0.70
CA VAL A 39 1.63 -19.45 -1.85
C VAL A 39 0.57 -19.02 -2.87
N SER A 40 -0.37 -19.90 -3.21
CA SER A 40 -1.46 -19.59 -4.14
C SER A 40 -2.31 -18.41 -3.64
N CYS A 41 -2.65 -18.41 -2.35
CA CYS A 41 -3.40 -17.34 -1.71
C CYS A 41 -2.62 -16.00 -1.78
N SER A 42 -1.31 -16.03 -1.58
CA SER A 42 -0.44 -14.86 -1.66
C SER A 42 -0.38 -14.28 -3.08
N VAL A 43 -0.31 -15.14 -4.10
CA VAL A 43 -0.34 -14.72 -5.51
C VAL A 43 -1.68 -14.05 -5.85
N VAL A 44 -2.80 -14.66 -5.45
CA VAL A 44 -4.14 -14.08 -5.66
C VAL A 44 -4.25 -12.72 -4.96
N TYR A 45 -3.79 -12.62 -3.72
CA TYR A 45 -3.76 -11.35 -2.98
C TYR A 45 -2.94 -10.28 -3.70
N PHE A 46 -1.76 -10.63 -4.18
CA PHE A 46 -0.91 -9.71 -4.95
C PHE A 46 -1.62 -9.20 -6.20
N CYS A 47 -2.24 -10.08 -6.99
CA CYS A 47 -2.97 -9.71 -8.20
C CYS A 47 -4.16 -8.78 -7.88
N LEU A 48 -4.92 -9.07 -6.82
CA LEU A 48 -6.03 -8.24 -6.38
C LEU A 48 -5.57 -6.84 -5.93
N MET A 49 -4.52 -6.77 -5.11
CA MET A 49 -3.97 -5.49 -4.65
C MET A 49 -3.40 -4.66 -5.80
N TYR A 50 -2.73 -5.32 -6.76
CA TYR A 50 -2.25 -4.66 -7.98
C TYR A 50 -3.41 -4.08 -8.80
N TYR A 51 -4.46 -4.87 -9.05
CA TYR A 51 -5.63 -4.44 -9.80
C TYR A 51 -6.35 -3.25 -9.13
N ILE A 52 -6.59 -3.34 -7.82
CA ILE A 52 -7.24 -2.28 -7.03
C ILE A 52 -6.38 -1.00 -7.06
N GLY A 53 -5.07 -1.14 -6.84
CA GLY A 53 -4.12 -0.03 -6.90
C GLY A 53 -4.10 0.65 -8.27
N TYR A 54 -4.03 -0.14 -9.34
CA TYR A 54 -4.06 0.36 -10.71
C TYR A 54 -5.38 1.09 -11.03
N HIS A 55 -6.53 0.50 -10.64
CA HIS A 55 -7.84 1.08 -10.92
C HIS A 55 -8.07 2.41 -10.21
N PHE A 56 -7.84 2.46 -8.90
CA PHE A 56 -8.05 3.69 -8.11
C PHE A 56 -6.94 4.71 -8.32
N GLY A 57 -5.69 4.27 -8.44
CA GLY A 57 -4.55 5.14 -8.70
C GLY A 57 -4.64 5.83 -10.06
N GLY A 58 -5.04 5.10 -11.11
CA GLY A 58 -5.26 5.68 -12.43
C GLY A 58 -6.35 6.76 -12.42
N LYS A 59 -7.48 6.50 -11.75
CA LYS A 59 -8.56 7.50 -11.60
C LYS A 59 -8.13 8.71 -10.77
N ASP A 60 -7.42 8.48 -9.68
CA ASP A 60 -6.90 9.56 -8.83
C ASP A 60 -5.91 10.44 -9.60
N GLY A 61 -5.10 9.83 -10.47
CA GLY A 61 -4.17 10.54 -11.34
C GLY A 61 -4.83 11.49 -12.32
N VAL A 62 -5.90 11.04 -12.94
CA VAL A 62 -6.67 11.88 -13.87
C VAL A 62 -7.35 13.03 -13.13
N GLU A 63 -7.89 12.77 -11.92
CA GLU A 63 -8.66 13.78 -11.16
C GLU A 63 -7.77 14.78 -10.40
N ASN A 64 -6.61 14.36 -9.89
CA ASN A 64 -5.79 15.13 -8.95
C ASN A 64 -4.33 15.34 -9.39
N GLY A 65 -3.94 14.80 -10.55
CA GLY A 65 -2.57 14.83 -11.06
C GLY A 65 -1.72 13.66 -10.58
N TYR A 66 -0.71 13.31 -11.38
CA TYR A 66 0.06 12.05 -11.19
C TYR A 66 1.25 12.17 -10.23
N HIS A 67 1.59 13.34 -9.72
CA HIS A 67 2.89 13.60 -9.09
C HIS A 67 3.18 12.85 -7.78
N ASP A 68 2.17 12.42 -7.03
CA ASP A 68 2.38 11.75 -5.74
C ASP A 68 1.54 10.48 -5.52
N ILE A 69 0.84 10.03 -6.54
CA ILE A 69 -0.07 8.88 -6.45
C ILE A 69 0.66 7.65 -5.94
N GLY A 70 1.81 7.34 -6.52
CA GLY A 70 2.58 6.16 -6.17
C GLY A 70 2.92 6.12 -4.68
N PHE A 71 3.39 7.22 -4.11
CA PHE A 71 3.74 7.27 -2.69
C PHE A 71 2.52 7.18 -1.78
N ARG A 72 1.44 7.92 -2.06
CA ARG A 72 0.22 7.92 -1.21
C ARG A 72 -0.45 6.56 -1.16
N PHE A 73 -0.58 5.89 -2.30
CA PHE A 73 -1.17 4.55 -2.38
C PHE A 73 -0.27 3.50 -1.71
N HIS A 74 1.06 3.60 -1.86
CA HIS A 74 2.01 2.72 -1.17
C HIS A 74 1.97 2.91 0.34
N LEU A 75 1.92 4.15 0.82
CA LEU A 75 1.79 4.47 2.24
C LEU A 75 0.48 3.92 2.81
N ALA A 76 -0.64 4.12 2.11
CA ALA A 76 -1.94 3.58 2.54
C ALA A 76 -1.90 2.04 2.60
N THR A 77 -1.34 1.37 1.59
CA THR A 77 -1.17 -0.08 1.59
C THR A 77 -0.33 -0.55 2.77
N TYR A 78 0.81 0.11 3.02
CA TYR A 78 1.69 -0.21 4.15
C TYR A 78 0.95 -0.12 5.49
N VAL A 79 0.28 1.01 5.74
CA VAL A 79 -0.46 1.24 7.00
C VAL A 79 -1.58 0.21 7.17
N ILE A 80 -2.32 -0.10 6.11
CA ILE A 80 -3.41 -1.08 6.16
C ILE A 80 -2.86 -2.49 6.41
N CYS A 81 -1.86 -2.93 5.65
CA CYS A 81 -1.34 -4.29 5.76
C CYS A 81 -0.70 -4.55 7.13
N ILE A 82 0.10 -3.60 7.63
CA ILE A 82 0.72 -3.72 8.95
C ILE A 82 -0.31 -3.55 10.05
N GLY A 83 -1.23 -2.58 9.93
CA GLY A 83 -2.29 -2.33 10.91
C GLY A 83 -3.24 -3.52 11.06
N VAL A 84 -3.69 -4.11 9.94
CA VAL A 84 -4.53 -5.33 9.96
C VAL A 84 -3.77 -6.50 10.58
N GLY A 85 -2.48 -6.67 10.24
CA GLY A 85 -1.66 -7.72 10.80
C GLY A 85 -1.52 -7.60 12.32
N ILE A 86 -1.15 -6.42 12.81
CA ILE A 86 -1.02 -6.14 14.25
C ILE A 86 -2.38 -6.32 14.95
N GLY A 87 -3.46 -5.75 14.39
CA GLY A 87 -4.80 -5.87 14.93
C GLY A 87 -5.24 -7.35 15.07
N ALA A 88 -5.06 -8.12 13.99
CA ALA A 88 -5.39 -9.54 13.98
C ALA A 88 -4.60 -10.36 15.06
N HIS A 89 -3.34 -10.00 15.30
CA HIS A 89 -2.54 -10.61 16.34
C HIS A 89 -3.13 -10.33 17.74
N TYR A 90 -3.48 -9.08 18.05
CA TYR A 90 -4.01 -8.70 19.36
C TYR A 90 -5.40 -9.27 19.64
N ILE A 91 -6.24 -9.49 18.62
CA ILE A 91 -7.56 -10.13 18.79
C ILE A 91 -7.49 -11.66 18.77
N GLY A 92 -6.30 -12.24 18.71
CA GLY A 92 -6.11 -13.70 18.73
C GLY A 92 -6.47 -14.41 17.42
N TRP A 93 -6.63 -13.69 16.32
CA TRP A 93 -6.89 -14.27 15.00
C TRP A 93 -5.64 -14.83 14.33
N TYR A 94 -4.47 -14.62 14.95
CA TYR A 94 -3.20 -14.91 14.30
C TYR A 94 -2.19 -15.55 15.24
N THR A 95 -1.59 -16.63 14.77
CA THR A 95 -0.57 -17.39 15.51
C THR A 95 0.86 -16.98 15.14
N GLU A 96 1.05 -16.09 14.15
CA GLU A 96 2.38 -15.63 13.76
C GLU A 96 3.07 -14.84 14.89
N PRO A 97 4.36 -15.07 15.11
CA PRO A 97 5.11 -14.33 16.10
C PRO A 97 5.23 -12.86 15.70
N LEU A 98 5.05 -11.93 16.64
CA LEU A 98 5.24 -10.48 16.43
C LEU A 98 6.58 -10.13 15.78
N LYS A 99 7.61 -10.95 15.99
CA LYS A 99 8.93 -10.80 15.36
C LYS A 99 8.85 -10.87 13.83
N ALA A 100 8.06 -11.78 13.27
CA ALA A 100 7.88 -11.90 11.82
C ALA A 100 7.20 -10.65 11.25
N MET A 101 6.18 -10.15 11.93
CA MET A 101 5.51 -8.91 11.56
C MET A 101 6.41 -7.68 11.67
N ALA A 102 7.23 -7.60 12.71
CA ALA A 102 8.21 -6.54 12.88
C ALA A 102 9.25 -6.53 11.74
N ILE A 103 9.78 -7.69 11.35
CA ILE A 103 10.69 -7.82 10.21
C ILE A 103 10.02 -7.37 8.92
N THR A 104 8.77 -7.80 8.68
CA THR A 104 8.00 -7.38 7.49
C THR A 104 7.79 -5.86 7.49
N ALA A 105 7.39 -5.28 8.62
CA ALA A 105 7.17 -3.84 8.74
C ALA A 105 8.46 -3.04 8.48
N ILE A 106 9.58 -3.46 9.04
CA ILE A 106 10.88 -2.79 8.85
C ILE A 106 11.31 -2.90 7.38
N SER A 107 11.29 -4.11 6.81
CA SER A 107 11.74 -4.33 5.43
C SER A 107 10.90 -3.54 4.42
N TRP A 108 9.58 -3.55 4.58
CA TRP A 108 8.68 -2.78 3.73
C TRP A 108 8.79 -1.27 3.99
N GLY A 109 8.99 -0.86 5.27
CA GLY A 109 9.21 0.52 5.66
C GLY A 109 10.47 1.13 5.01
N ILE A 110 11.56 0.35 4.87
CA ILE A 110 12.76 0.76 4.14
C ILE A 110 12.42 1.03 2.66
N GLY A 111 11.68 0.12 2.01
CA GLY A 111 11.23 0.32 0.63
C GLY A 111 10.37 1.57 0.47
N LEU A 112 9.46 1.81 1.42
CA LEU A 112 8.62 3.01 1.45
C LEU A 112 9.45 4.29 1.64
N LEU A 113 10.48 4.26 2.49
CA LEU A 113 11.39 5.37 2.69
C LEU A 113 12.17 5.72 1.42
N ILE A 114 12.68 4.71 0.71
CA ILE A 114 13.35 4.88 -0.59
C ILE A 114 12.37 5.54 -1.58
N HIS A 115 11.14 5.05 -1.65
CA HIS A 115 10.10 5.62 -2.52
C HIS A 115 9.78 7.07 -2.17
N PHE A 116 9.75 7.41 -0.89
CA PHE A 116 9.59 8.78 -0.40
C PHE A 116 10.74 9.71 -0.81
N ILE A 117 11.98 9.23 -0.76
CA ILE A 117 13.14 10.00 -1.20
C ILE A 117 13.02 10.31 -2.71
N PHE A 118 12.68 9.32 -3.54
CA PHE A 118 12.44 9.55 -4.97
C PHE A 118 11.30 10.53 -5.22
N PHE A 119 10.21 10.43 -4.46
CA PHE A 119 9.12 11.40 -4.51
C PHE A 119 9.59 12.84 -4.23
N LEU A 120 10.40 13.04 -3.18
CA LEU A 120 10.95 14.37 -2.86
C LEU A 120 11.89 14.90 -3.96
N ILE A 121 12.72 14.04 -4.55
CA ILE A 121 13.60 14.41 -5.67
C ILE A 121 12.76 14.83 -6.89
N ALA A 122 11.75 14.05 -7.24
CA ALA A 122 10.86 14.35 -8.35
C ALA A 122 10.10 15.67 -8.12
N GLN A 123 9.60 15.90 -6.91
CA GLN A 123 8.92 17.15 -6.56
C GLN A 123 9.86 18.38 -6.71
N LYS A 124 11.12 18.25 -6.25
CA LYS A 124 12.11 19.30 -6.37
C LYS A 124 12.48 19.61 -7.83
N SER A 125 12.53 18.62 -8.70
CA SER A 125 12.81 18.80 -10.13
C SER A 125 11.64 19.47 -10.85
N THR A 126 10.41 19.17 -10.48
CA THR A 126 9.21 19.80 -11.05
C THR A 126 9.12 21.28 -10.70
N ILE A 127 9.48 21.67 -9.47
CA ILE A 127 9.51 23.09 -9.05
C ILE A 127 10.61 23.87 -9.80
N LYS A 128 11.74 23.23 -10.13
CA LYS A 128 12.83 23.86 -10.89
C LYS A 128 12.53 23.97 -12.40
N GLY A 129 11.60 23.18 -12.93
CA GLY A 129 11.23 23.17 -14.35
C GLY A 129 10.29 24.33 -14.77
N TYR A 130 9.67 25.02 -13.83
CA TYR A 130 8.97 26.28 -14.15
C TYR A 130 10.02 27.40 -14.31
N ALA A 131 10.36 27.71 -15.55
CA ALA A 131 11.18 28.87 -15.85
C ALA A 131 10.47 30.13 -15.32
N ARG A 132 11.22 30.97 -14.64
CA ARG A 132 10.72 32.22 -14.00
C ARG A 132 9.97 33.15 -14.98
N GLU A 133 10.14 32.92 -16.25
CA GLU A 133 9.54 33.69 -17.36
C GLU A 133 8.09 33.27 -17.69
N GLU A 134 7.68 32.05 -17.33
CA GLU A 134 6.29 31.58 -17.57
C GLU A 134 5.29 31.96 -16.46
N ILE A 135 5.79 32.45 -15.31
CA ILE A 135 4.94 32.82 -14.16
C ILE A 135 4.41 34.24 -14.25
N PHE A 136 4.97 35.09 -15.18
CA PHE A 136 4.66 36.52 -15.30
C PHE A 136 4.11 36.90 -16.68
N GLN A 137 3.60 35.96 -17.47
CA GLN A 137 2.73 36.21 -18.59
C GLN A 137 1.28 35.90 -18.18
#